data_b9a26376de76307df08c6e2927573d3f
#
_entry.id   b9a26376de76307df08c6e2927573d3f
#
_cell.length_a   1.000
_cell.length_b   1.000
_cell.length_c   1.000
_cell.angle_alpha   90.00
_cell.angle_beta   90.00
_cell.angle_gamma   90.00
#
_symmetry.space_group_name_H-M   'P 1'
#
loop_
_entity.id
_entity.type
_entity.pdbx_description
1 polymer ?
#
loop_
_entity_poly.entity_id
_entity_poly.type
_entity_poly.pdbx_seq_one_letter_code
_entity_poly.pdbx_strand_id
1 'polypeptide(L)'
;MKIIAIRIGDRYGPEYEKYLEEKLPQHEFIWIRKPIREDVLLQWNKMYGMSLDIEEPIVVMDIDVLLINNYDDLFNYPIKRGQFISIPGWWRDTENKRYKINGGFFKYYPKDCKYIYDKFM
;
A
#
# COMPACT_ATOMS: atom_id res chain seq x y z
N MET A 1 6.56 -7.71 -8.62
CA MET A 1 6.00 -6.35 -8.44
C MET A 1 6.51 -5.79 -7.12
N LYS A 2 6.67 -4.49 -7.02
CA LYS A 2 7.09 -3.86 -5.77
C LYS A 2 5.90 -3.64 -4.85
N ILE A 3 6.12 -3.88 -3.56
CA ILE A 3 5.12 -3.67 -2.51
C ILE A 3 5.68 -2.71 -1.49
N ILE A 4 4.93 -1.65 -1.20
CA ILE A 4 5.31 -0.65 -0.19
C ILE A 4 4.52 -0.90 1.09
N ALA A 5 5.22 -0.96 2.21
CA ALA A 5 4.61 -1.05 3.53
C ALA A 5 5.40 -0.19 4.52
N ILE A 6 4.73 0.23 5.57
CA ILE A 6 5.29 1.16 6.55
C ILE A 6 5.53 0.43 7.86
N ARG A 7 6.76 0.55 8.39
CA ARG A 7 7.11 0.09 9.73
C ARG A 7 7.91 1.19 10.44
N ILE A 8 7.18 2.17 10.96
CA ILE A 8 7.76 3.31 11.68
C ILE A 8 7.37 3.21 13.14
N GLY A 9 8.33 3.42 14.03
CA GLY A 9 8.12 3.35 15.48
C GLY A 9 8.24 1.93 16.01
N ASP A 10 7.76 1.70 17.24
CA ASP A 10 7.98 0.47 18.00
C ASP A 10 6.77 -0.47 18.06
N ARG A 11 5.66 -0.08 17.45
CA ARG A 11 4.41 -0.86 17.51
C ARG A 11 4.54 -2.22 16.86
N TYR A 12 5.29 -2.29 15.75
CA TYR A 12 5.51 -3.54 15.00
C TYR A 12 7.00 -3.84 14.91
N GLY A 13 7.39 -5.08 15.17
CA GLY A 13 8.77 -5.49 15.09
C GLY A 13 9.13 -6.09 13.73
N PRO A 14 10.41 -6.49 13.56
CA PRO A 14 10.89 -7.08 12.30
C PRO A 14 10.18 -8.37 11.90
N GLU A 15 9.54 -9.07 12.85
CA GLU A 15 8.79 -10.29 12.56
C GLU A 15 7.62 -10.05 11.62
N TYR A 16 7.03 -8.85 11.61
CA TYR A 16 5.98 -8.50 10.67
C TYR A 16 6.50 -8.42 9.24
N GLU A 17 7.69 -7.84 9.07
CA GLU A 17 8.35 -7.80 7.75
C GLU A 17 8.65 -9.20 7.25
N LYS A 18 9.22 -10.03 8.13
CA LYS A 18 9.57 -11.40 7.79
C LYS A 18 8.36 -12.21 7.37
N TYR A 19 7.26 -12.08 8.09
CA TYR A 19 6.02 -12.79 7.77
C TYR A 19 5.54 -12.46 6.35
N LEU A 20 5.47 -11.17 6.01
CA LEU A 20 4.99 -10.74 4.70
C LEU A 20 5.95 -11.15 3.58
N GLU A 21 7.26 -11.04 3.81
CA GLU A 21 8.25 -11.44 2.82
C GLU A 21 8.21 -12.95 2.56
N GLU A 22 7.97 -13.75 3.57
CA GLU A 22 7.84 -15.21 3.44
C GLU A 22 6.56 -15.60 2.70
N LYS A 23 5.47 -14.86 2.91
CA LYS A 23 4.18 -15.12 2.25
C LYS A 23 4.13 -14.63 0.81
N LEU A 24 4.94 -13.63 0.47
CA LEU A 24 4.95 -13.00 -0.85
C LEU A 24 6.38 -12.99 -1.44
N PRO A 25 7.03 -14.16 -1.56
CA PRO A 25 8.44 -14.23 -1.99
C PRO A 25 8.68 -13.77 -3.43
N GLN A 26 7.64 -13.78 -4.26
CA GLN A 26 7.74 -13.37 -5.66
C GLN A 26 7.70 -11.84 -5.84
N HIS A 27 7.49 -11.09 -4.76
CA HIS A 27 7.41 -9.63 -4.78
C HIS A 27 8.58 -9.00 -4.04
N GLU A 28 8.92 -7.78 -4.40
CA GLU A 28 9.98 -7.01 -3.75
C GLU A 28 9.36 -5.98 -2.81
N PHE A 29 9.68 -6.07 -1.51
CA PHE A 29 9.19 -5.11 -0.54
C PHE A 29 10.09 -3.89 -0.45
N ILE A 30 9.45 -2.71 -0.36
CA ILE A 30 10.10 -1.46 0.00
C ILE A 30 9.53 -1.06 1.36
N TRP A 31 10.35 -1.18 2.40
CA TRP A 31 9.95 -0.87 3.77
C TRP A 31 10.23 0.58 4.09
N ILE A 32 9.20 1.33 4.43
CA ILE A 32 9.35 2.70 4.90
C ILE A 32 9.51 2.66 6.41
N ARG A 33 10.74 2.82 6.88
CA ARG A 33 11.09 2.74 8.30
C ARG A 33 11.30 4.11 8.94
N LYS A 34 11.34 5.17 8.13
CA LYS A 34 11.46 6.56 8.58
C LYS A 34 10.43 7.41 7.85
N PRO A 35 9.89 8.46 8.50
CA PRO A 35 8.96 9.36 7.83
C PRO A 35 9.56 9.97 6.56
N ILE A 36 8.75 10.08 5.52
CA ILE A 36 9.18 10.73 4.27
C ILE A 36 9.27 12.25 4.44
N ARG A 37 8.59 12.77 5.44
CA ARG A 37 8.62 14.17 5.84
C ARG A 37 8.24 14.24 7.30
N GLU A 38 8.92 15.06 8.11
CA GLU A 38 8.77 15.09 9.56
C GLU A 38 7.36 15.45 10.04
N ASP A 39 6.65 16.25 9.29
CA ASP A 39 5.34 16.79 9.68
C ASP A 39 4.16 15.96 9.21
N VAL A 40 4.37 14.77 8.61
CA VAL A 40 3.28 13.96 8.12
C VAL A 40 2.85 12.90 9.14
N LEU A 41 1.55 12.63 9.18
CA LEU A 41 1.00 11.54 9.96
C LEU A 41 1.42 10.20 9.34
N LEU A 42 1.42 9.15 10.18
CA LEU A 42 1.93 7.83 9.79
C LEU A 42 1.35 7.31 8.47
N GLN A 43 0.05 7.36 8.30
CA GLN A 43 -0.61 6.84 7.10
C GLN A 43 -0.26 7.59 5.82
N TRP A 44 0.16 8.85 5.92
CA TRP A 44 0.52 9.66 4.75
C TRP A 44 1.86 9.25 4.15
N ASN A 45 2.66 8.47 4.87
CA ASN A 45 3.91 7.92 4.34
C ASN A 45 3.65 6.94 3.19
N LYS A 46 2.44 6.42 3.06
CA LYS A 46 2.03 5.58 1.92
C LYS A 46 2.14 6.32 0.59
N MET A 47 2.11 7.64 0.61
CA MET A 47 2.26 8.47 -0.59
C MET A 47 3.60 8.26 -1.30
N TYR A 48 4.61 7.74 -0.60
CA TYR A 48 5.93 7.51 -1.17
C TYR A 48 5.87 6.68 -2.45
N GLY A 49 4.97 5.71 -2.51
CA GLY A 49 4.82 4.87 -3.70
C GLY A 49 4.52 5.65 -4.97
N MET A 50 3.85 6.78 -4.84
CA MET A 50 3.50 7.64 -5.98
C MET A 50 4.70 8.39 -6.54
N SER A 51 5.84 8.41 -5.82
CA SER A 51 7.07 9.05 -6.27
C SER A 51 7.93 8.19 -7.18
N LEU A 52 7.66 6.89 -7.24
CA LEU A 52 8.50 5.94 -7.96
C LEU A 52 8.42 6.15 -9.47
N ASP A 53 9.60 6.16 -10.10
CA ASP A 53 9.71 6.31 -11.56
C ASP A 53 9.86 4.92 -12.19
N ILE A 54 8.78 4.16 -12.18
CA ILE A 54 8.75 2.80 -12.76
C ILE A 54 7.51 2.64 -13.63
N GLU A 55 7.62 1.74 -14.61
CA GLU A 55 6.52 1.47 -15.55
C GLU A 55 5.48 0.48 -15.01
N GLU A 56 5.85 -0.29 -14.00
CA GLU A 56 5.02 -1.36 -13.47
C GLU A 56 4.03 -0.83 -12.42
N PRO A 57 2.92 -1.55 -12.21
CA PRO A 57 2.06 -1.24 -11.07
C PRO A 57 2.73 -1.65 -9.76
N ILE A 58 2.33 -1.02 -8.68
CA ILE A 58 2.78 -1.36 -7.32
C ILE A 58 1.58 -1.58 -6.41
N VAL A 59 1.84 -2.23 -5.28
CA VAL A 59 0.89 -2.35 -4.19
C VAL A 59 1.41 -1.58 -2.98
N VAL A 60 0.52 -0.88 -2.29
CA VAL A 60 0.80 -0.27 -0.99
C VAL A 60 -0.16 -0.92 0.00
N MET A 61 0.37 -1.48 1.08
CA MET A 61 -0.44 -2.24 2.04
C MET A 61 -0.04 -1.97 3.47
N ASP A 62 -0.96 -2.28 4.40
CA ASP A 62 -0.67 -2.23 5.83
C ASP A 62 0.23 -3.42 6.22
N ILE A 63 1.00 -3.21 7.30
CA ILE A 63 1.91 -4.24 7.81
C ILE A 63 1.19 -5.30 8.66
N ASP A 64 0.11 -4.93 9.34
CA ASP A 64 -0.61 -5.80 10.27
C ASP A 64 -1.71 -6.61 9.58
N VAL A 65 -1.37 -7.22 8.46
CA VAL A 65 -2.27 -8.00 7.61
C VAL A 65 -1.94 -9.47 7.74
N LEU A 66 -2.98 -10.29 7.91
CA LEU A 66 -2.86 -11.74 7.90
C LEU A 66 -3.28 -12.26 6.52
N LEU A 67 -2.36 -12.93 5.83
CA LEU A 67 -2.61 -13.48 4.51
C LEU A 67 -3.05 -14.94 4.62
N ILE A 68 -4.29 -15.21 4.24
CA ILE A 68 -4.85 -16.56 4.32
C ILE A 68 -5.15 -17.09 2.91
N ASN A 69 -6.35 -17.50 2.60
CA ASN A 69 -6.66 -18.20 1.33
C ASN A 69 -6.65 -17.27 0.12
N ASN A 70 -6.02 -17.74 -0.96
CA ASN A 70 -6.08 -17.11 -2.30
C ASN A 70 -5.65 -15.64 -2.36
N TYR A 71 -4.77 -15.23 -1.45
CA TYR A 71 -4.30 -13.83 -1.43
C TYR A 71 -3.52 -13.45 -2.70
N ASP A 72 -2.90 -14.43 -3.38
CA ASP A 72 -2.19 -14.15 -4.64
C ASP A 72 -3.11 -13.56 -5.70
N ASP A 73 -4.36 -13.97 -5.72
CA ASP A 73 -5.34 -13.44 -6.68
C ASP A 73 -5.56 -11.93 -6.48
N LEU A 74 -5.51 -11.47 -5.24
CA LEU A 74 -5.63 -10.05 -4.95
C LEU A 74 -4.43 -9.27 -5.48
N PHE A 75 -3.21 -9.74 -5.18
CA PHE A 75 -1.98 -9.06 -5.62
C PHE A 75 -1.82 -9.10 -7.14
N ASN A 76 -2.24 -10.17 -7.78
CA ASN A 76 -2.15 -10.34 -9.22
C ASN A 76 -3.38 -9.87 -9.99
N TYR A 77 -4.32 -9.23 -9.31
CA TYR A 77 -5.54 -8.72 -9.95
C TYR A 77 -5.16 -7.79 -11.11
N PRO A 78 -5.72 -8.01 -12.31
CA PRO A 78 -5.34 -7.23 -13.49
C PRO A 78 -5.64 -5.75 -13.30
N ILE A 79 -4.69 -4.90 -13.74
CA ILE A 79 -4.84 -3.45 -13.68
C ILE A 79 -4.31 -2.83 -14.98
N LYS A 80 -4.99 -1.78 -15.45
CA LYS A 80 -4.59 -1.00 -16.62
C LYS A 80 -4.19 0.41 -16.18
N ARG A 81 -3.40 1.09 -17.03
CA ARG A 81 -3.05 2.48 -16.80
C ARG A 81 -4.32 3.30 -16.60
N GLY A 82 -4.26 4.24 -15.66
CA GLY A 82 -5.40 5.07 -15.29
C GLY A 82 -6.36 4.46 -14.27
N GLN A 83 -6.15 3.21 -13.86
CA GLN A 83 -6.97 2.55 -12.85
C GLN A 83 -6.31 2.61 -11.48
N PHE A 84 -7.13 2.59 -10.43
CA PHE A 84 -6.71 2.54 -9.04
C PHE A 84 -7.57 1.50 -8.33
N ILE A 85 -6.94 0.45 -7.80
CA ILE A 85 -7.63 -0.67 -7.16
C ILE A 85 -7.48 -0.56 -5.66
N SER A 86 -8.58 -0.70 -4.94
CA SER A 86 -8.57 -0.75 -3.47
C SER A 86 -9.61 -1.76 -2.98
N ILE A 87 -9.53 -2.09 -1.70
CA ILE A 87 -10.50 -2.95 -1.05
C ILE A 87 -11.60 -2.06 -0.45
N PRO A 88 -12.89 -2.41 -0.61
CA PRO A 88 -13.95 -1.62 0.02
C PRO A 88 -13.93 -1.76 1.54
N GLY A 89 -14.34 -0.70 2.24
CA GLY A 89 -14.47 -0.71 3.69
C GLY A 89 -15.78 -1.36 4.13
N TRP A 90 -15.95 -2.62 3.82
CA TRP A 90 -17.22 -3.37 3.96
C TRP A 90 -17.72 -3.49 5.40
N TRP A 91 -16.83 -3.35 6.38
CA TRP A 91 -17.17 -3.43 7.81
C TRP A 91 -17.71 -2.10 8.37
N ARG A 92 -17.73 -1.05 7.56
CA ARG A 92 -18.21 0.25 7.99
C ARG A 92 -19.66 0.43 7.58
N ASP A 93 -20.33 1.41 8.21
CA ASP A 93 -21.73 1.72 7.91
C ASP A 93 -21.89 2.04 6.42
N THR A 94 -22.69 1.22 5.74
CA THR A 94 -22.94 1.36 4.30
C THR A 94 -23.69 2.64 3.94
N GLU A 95 -24.41 3.25 4.89
CA GLU A 95 -25.11 4.52 4.66
C GLU A 95 -24.12 5.68 4.60
N ASN A 96 -22.96 5.55 5.22
CA ASN A 96 -21.93 6.58 5.20
C ASN A 96 -20.93 6.35 4.07
N LYS A 97 -21.24 6.96 2.94
CA LYS A 97 -20.46 6.78 1.70
C LYS A 97 -19.01 7.25 1.78
N ARG A 98 -18.60 7.95 2.85
CA ARG A 98 -17.20 8.38 3.02
C ARG A 98 -16.23 7.23 3.20
N TYR A 99 -16.70 6.06 3.63
CA TYR A 99 -15.84 4.93 3.96
C TYR A 99 -15.88 3.81 2.92
N LYS A 100 -16.02 4.17 1.65
CA LYS A 100 -16.04 3.20 0.56
C LYS A 100 -14.70 2.53 0.32
N ILE A 101 -13.59 3.18 0.69
CA ILE A 101 -12.23 2.73 0.41
C ILE A 101 -11.53 2.36 1.70
N ASN A 102 -10.91 1.18 1.72
CA ASN A 102 -10.03 0.75 2.79
C ASN A 102 -8.59 1.11 2.44
N GLY A 103 -7.92 1.89 3.31
CA GLY A 103 -6.54 2.29 3.10
C GLY A 103 -5.50 1.19 3.31
N GLY A 104 -5.92 -0.03 3.65
CA GLY A 104 -5.01 -1.15 3.92
C GLY A 104 -4.43 -1.81 2.69
N PHE A 105 -4.95 -1.51 1.50
CA PHE A 105 -4.46 -2.09 0.24
C PHE A 105 -4.80 -1.17 -0.92
N PHE A 106 -3.76 -0.76 -1.66
CA PHE A 106 -3.92 -0.03 -2.91
C PHE A 106 -3.05 -0.67 -3.98
N LYS A 107 -3.55 -0.71 -5.22
CA LYS A 107 -2.76 -1.10 -6.38
C LYS A 107 -2.95 -0.05 -7.47
N TYR A 108 -1.85 0.49 -7.99
CA TYR A 108 -1.90 1.54 -9.00
C TYR A 108 -0.56 1.63 -9.74
N TYR A 109 -0.55 2.37 -10.84
CA TYR A 109 0.68 2.71 -11.55
C TYR A 109 1.23 4.01 -10.97
N PRO A 110 2.46 4.01 -10.42
CA PRO A 110 3.04 5.24 -9.83
C PRO A 110 3.01 6.43 -10.79
N LYS A 111 3.29 6.22 -12.06
CA LYS A 111 3.31 7.30 -13.05
C LYS A 111 1.97 7.99 -13.20
N ASP A 112 0.87 7.28 -12.98
CA ASP A 112 -0.46 7.88 -13.03
C ASP A 112 -0.75 8.78 -11.83
N CYS A 113 0.00 8.63 -10.74
CA CYS A 113 -0.25 9.32 -9.47
C CYS A 113 0.84 10.29 -9.04
N LYS A 114 1.93 10.43 -9.84
CA LYS A 114 3.06 11.27 -9.45
C LYS A 114 2.67 12.73 -9.19
N TYR A 115 1.72 13.25 -9.96
CA TYR A 115 1.26 14.63 -9.77
C TYR A 115 0.64 14.84 -8.37
N ILE A 116 0.03 13.80 -7.80
CA ILE A 116 -0.54 13.86 -6.46
C ILE A 116 0.60 13.97 -5.44
N TYR A 117 1.64 13.15 -5.60
CA TYR A 117 2.81 13.17 -4.72
C TYR A 117 3.50 14.53 -4.76
N ASP A 118 3.71 15.07 -5.95
CA ASP A 118 4.38 16.35 -6.13
C ASP A 118 3.63 17.50 -5.45
N LYS A 119 2.31 17.47 -5.47
CA LYS A 119 1.49 18.47 -4.77
C LYS A 119 1.50 18.27 -3.25
N PHE A 120 1.61 17.02 -2.79
CA PHE A 120 1.68 16.70 -1.37
C PHE A 120 3.00 17.16 -0.77
N MET A 121 4.09 16.96 -1.48
CA MET A 121 5.42 17.39 -1.02
C MET A 121 5.67 18.87 -1.29
#